data_b233731e9208defb67d612592f8671c8
#
_entry.id   b233731e9208defb67d612592f8671c8
#
_cell.length_a   1.000
_cell.length_b   1.000
_cell.length_c   1.000
_cell.angle_alpha   90.00
_cell.angle_beta   90.00
_cell.angle_gamma   90.00
#
_symmetry.space_group_name_H-M   'P 1'
#
loop_
_entity.id
_entity.type
_entity.pdbx_description
1 polymer ?
#
loop_
_entity_poly.entity_id
_entity_poly.type
_entity_poly.pdbx_seq_one_letter_code
_entity_poly.pdbx_strand_id
1 'polypeptide(L)'
;FLESDLCRVPNQIAEDICKAAKVSPDAKPRELKGPVAETLYKILQETKLMAPPTNCISPIGEKAILSGLYKQIKGEFYTAVSRPPAVYRGNPFIIEAGLAYGNRPQDQNKPQQPTMPKAEGEGEEEDSELARVIRYANRVPLLYQQSACSTFKAVLSTTWKNYGLTQSRGALPGGPMVIFVHMASVWVPFTSESKEAIADYDEIQKEITLALRECGRRLGLFVRRRERAASEFRRRNIFE
;
A
#
# COMPACT_ATOMS: atom_id res chain seq x y z
N PHE A 1 -34.55 -9.11 6.74
CA PHE A 1 -33.64 -8.04 6.29
C PHE A 1 -32.20 -8.29 6.76
N LEU A 2 -31.94 -8.41 8.07
CA LEU A 2 -30.57 -8.58 8.57
C LEU A 2 -29.87 -9.83 8.02
N GLU A 3 -30.60 -10.92 7.84
CA GLU A 3 -30.09 -12.19 7.34
C GLU A 3 -30.00 -12.24 5.81
N SER A 4 -30.96 -11.62 5.10
CA SER A 4 -31.06 -11.69 3.64
C SER A 4 -30.22 -10.64 2.92
N ASP A 5 -30.17 -9.44 3.45
CA ASP A 5 -29.57 -8.28 2.78
C ASP A 5 -28.16 -7.93 3.32
N LEU A 6 -27.78 -8.43 4.51
CA LEU A 6 -26.45 -8.23 5.07
C LEU A 6 -25.57 -9.47 4.93
N CYS A 7 -24.32 -9.25 4.50
CA CYS A 7 -23.36 -10.32 4.34
C CYS A 7 -22.85 -10.84 5.70
N ARG A 8 -22.85 -12.16 5.88
CA ARG A 8 -22.29 -12.82 7.08
C ARG A 8 -23.07 -12.54 8.39
N VAL A 9 -24.34 -12.30 8.30
CA VAL A 9 -25.24 -12.22 9.46
C VAL A 9 -26.13 -13.46 9.47
N PRO A 10 -25.70 -14.57 10.13
CA PRO A 10 -26.55 -15.75 10.31
C PRO A 10 -27.69 -15.44 11.27
N ASN A 11 -28.74 -16.26 11.25
CA ASN A 11 -29.98 -16.09 12.04
C ASN A 11 -29.68 -15.78 13.54
N GLN A 12 -28.78 -16.54 14.17
CA GLN A 12 -28.44 -16.33 15.59
C GLN A 12 -27.90 -14.92 15.85
N ILE A 13 -27.02 -14.41 15.00
CA ILE A 13 -26.46 -13.05 15.14
C ILE A 13 -27.56 -12.01 14.86
N ALA A 14 -28.41 -12.25 13.87
CA ALA A 14 -29.54 -11.36 13.58
C ALA A 14 -30.51 -11.23 14.79
N GLU A 15 -30.82 -12.34 15.45
CA GLU A 15 -31.60 -12.35 16.68
C GLU A 15 -30.92 -11.59 17.84
N ASP A 16 -29.64 -11.80 18.03
CA ASP A 16 -28.84 -11.13 19.05
C ASP A 16 -28.79 -9.61 18.83
N ILE A 17 -28.65 -9.18 17.60
CA ILE A 17 -28.72 -7.76 17.20
C ILE A 17 -30.09 -7.19 17.51
N CYS A 18 -31.16 -7.90 17.13
CA CYS A 18 -32.52 -7.46 17.39
C CYS A 18 -32.79 -7.35 18.89
N LYS A 19 -32.36 -8.33 19.70
CA LYS A 19 -32.50 -8.32 21.18
C LYS A 19 -31.75 -7.13 21.78
N ALA A 20 -30.50 -6.90 21.37
CA ALA A 20 -29.67 -5.78 21.84
C ALA A 20 -30.30 -4.41 21.49
N ALA A 21 -30.86 -4.29 20.28
CA ALA A 21 -31.55 -3.08 19.83
C ALA A 21 -32.95 -2.93 20.38
N LYS A 22 -33.46 -3.91 21.14
CA LYS A 22 -34.86 -3.98 21.64
C LYS A 22 -35.89 -3.86 20.51
N VAL A 23 -35.61 -4.49 19.39
CA VAL A 23 -36.47 -4.55 18.20
C VAL A 23 -37.01 -5.97 18.05
N SER A 24 -38.30 -6.10 17.73
CA SER A 24 -38.86 -7.41 17.42
C SER A 24 -38.24 -7.95 16.13
N PRO A 25 -37.85 -9.24 16.06
CA PRO A 25 -37.36 -9.85 14.84
C PRO A 25 -38.33 -9.73 13.65
N ASP A 26 -39.62 -9.67 13.91
CA ASP A 26 -40.67 -9.56 12.91
C ASP A 26 -41.01 -8.11 12.53
N ALA A 27 -40.34 -7.12 13.13
CA ALA A 27 -40.58 -5.71 12.84
C ALA A 27 -40.15 -5.37 11.40
N LYS A 28 -41.04 -4.67 10.70
CA LYS A 28 -40.71 -4.20 9.33
C LYS A 28 -39.73 -3.02 9.42
N PRO A 29 -38.69 -2.96 8.61
CA PRO A 29 -37.73 -1.86 8.61
C PRO A 29 -38.36 -0.47 8.48
N ARG A 30 -39.47 -0.36 7.78
CA ARG A 30 -40.24 0.90 7.63
C ARG A 30 -40.92 1.41 8.88
N GLU A 31 -41.09 0.56 9.87
CA GLU A 31 -41.78 0.90 11.15
C GLU A 31 -40.77 1.39 12.19
N LEU A 32 -39.47 1.25 11.95
CA LEU A 32 -38.43 1.69 12.86
C LEU A 32 -38.33 3.22 12.90
N LYS A 33 -38.59 3.82 14.05
CA LYS A 33 -38.41 5.27 14.25
C LYS A 33 -36.94 5.63 14.37
N GLY A 34 -36.57 6.88 14.04
CA GLY A 34 -35.21 7.36 14.01
C GLY A 34 -34.31 6.93 15.19
N PRO A 35 -34.70 7.14 16.47
CA PRO A 35 -33.86 6.73 17.60
C PRO A 35 -33.60 5.24 17.70
N VAL A 36 -34.56 4.40 17.28
CA VAL A 36 -34.40 2.94 17.25
C VAL A 36 -33.49 2.51 16.11
N ALA A 37 -33.64 3.16 14.97
CA ALA A 37 -32.76 2.92 13.81
C ALA A 37 -31.28 3.31 14.12
N GLU A 38 -31.06 4.43 14.84
CA GLU A 38 -29.72 4.83 15.29
C GLU A 38 -29.11 3.82 16.26
N THR A 39 -29.93 3.30 17.20
CA THR A 39 -29.49 2.27 18.16
C THR A 39 -29.15 0.99 17.45
N LEU A 40 -29.97 0.55 16.50
CA LEU A 40 -29.71 -0.63 15.67
C LEU A 40 -28.43 -0.45 14.85
N TYR A 41 -28.21 0.72 14.26
CA TYR A 41 -27.00 1.04 13.50
C TYR A 41 -25.74 0.96 14.38
N LYS A 42 -25.75 1.52 15.59
CA LYS A 42 -24.63 1.42 16.54
C LYS A 42 -24.30 -0.03 16.88
N ILE A 43 -25.34 -0.83 17.20
CA ILE A 43 -25.16 -2.24 17.54
C ILE A 43 -24.58 -3.01 16.35
N LEU A 44 -25.04 -2.74 15.12
CA LEU A 44 -24.48 -3.34 13.90
C LEU A 44 -22.99 -3.00 13.74
N GLN A 45 -22.58 -1.77 14.04
CA GLN A 45 -21.16 -1.36 13.97
C GLN A 45 -20.30 -2.05 15.03
N GLU A 46 -20.85 -2.31 16.22
CA GLU A 46 -20.13 -2.94 17.33
C GLU A 46 -20.12 -4.47 17.24
N THR A 47 -21.04 -5.06 16.46
CA THR A 47 -21.15 -6.51 16.32
C THR A 47 -19.99 -7.07 15.50
N LYS A 48 -19.22 -7.99 16.08
CA LYS A 48 -18.17 -8.72 15.37
C LYS A 48 -18.77 -9.71 14.37
N LEU A 49 -18.79 -9.33 13.11
CA LEU A 49 -19.17 -10.22 12.01
C LEU A 49 -17.96 -10.96 11.47
N MET A 50 -18.19 -12.14 10.88
CA MET A 50 -17.16 -12.83 10.11
C MET A 50 -16.78 -12.01 8.89
N ALA A 51 -15.48 -11.96 8.56
CA ALA A 51 -15.01 -11.29 7.38
C ALA A 51 -15.73 -11.83 6.10
N PRO A 52 -16.03 -10.97 5.11
CA PRO A 52 -16.61 -11.42 3.86
C PRO A 52 -15.68 -12.40 3.14
N PRO A 53 -16.20 -13.28 2.24
CA PRO A 53 -15.39 -14.21 1.49
C PRO A 53 -14.38 -13.45 0.61
N THR A 54 -13.16 -13.96 0.53
CA THR A 54 -12.05 -13.34 -0.20
C THR A 54 -11.67 -14.06 -1.49
N ASN A 55 -12.33 -15.16 -1.80
CA ASN A 55 -12.14 -15.96 -3.02
C ASN A 55 -12.49 -15.22 -4.33
N CYS A 56 -13.22 -14.11 -4.21
CA CYS A 56 -13.53 -13.20 -5.32
C CYS A 56 -12.42 -12.18 -5.63
N ILE A 57 -11.37 -12.09 -4.78
CA ILE A 57 -10.26 -11.18 -4.99
C ILE A 57 -9.14 -11.93 -5.71
N SER A 58 -8.52 -11.28 -6.69
CA SER A 58 -7.43 -11.85 -7.48
C SER A 58 -6.13 -11.04 -7.25
N PRO A 59 -5.37 -11.30 -6.19
CA PRO A 59 -4.07 -10.66 -5.98
C PRO A 59 -3.05 -11.13 -7.04
N ILE A 60 -1.99 -10.36 -7.22
CA ILE A 60 -0.87 -10.72 -8.12
C ILE A 60 -0.04 -11.84 -7.49
N GLY A 61 0.20 -11.74 -6.19
CA GLY A 61 1.04 -12.65 -5.42
C GLY A 61 2.52 -12.24 -5.40
N GLU A 62 3.17 -12.47 -4.25
CA GLU A 62 4.56 -12.07 -4.01
C GLU A 62 5.53 -12.59 -5.08
N LYS A 63 5.38 -13.87 -5.49
CA LYS A 63 6.25 -14.48 -6.50
C LYS A 63 6.17 -13.79 -7.86
N ALA A 64 4.94 -13.44 -8.29
CA ALA A 64 4.74 -12.78 -9.57
C ALA A 64 5.23 -11.32 -9.54
N ILE A 65 5.03 -10.61 -8.42
CA ILE A 65 5.57 -9.26 -8.21
C ILE A 65 7.09 -9.28 -8.27
N LEU A 66 7.75 -10.20 -7.55
CA LEU A 66 9.21 -10.36 -7.60
C LEU A 66 9.68 -10.65 -9.02
N SER A 67 9.06 -11.60 -9.71
CA SER A 67 9.41 -11.94 -11.11
C SER A 67 9.28 -10.72 -12.03
N GLY A 68 8.24 -9.91 -11.85
CA GLY A 68 8.04 -8.67 -12.59
C GLY A 68 9.13 -7.63 -12.30
N LEU A 69 9.47 -7.42 -11.04
CA LEU A 69 10.52 -6.51 -10.63
C LEU A 69 11.90 -6.94 -11.17
N TYR A 70 12.24 -8.22 -11.10
CA TYR A 70 13.49 -8.77 -11.65
C TYR A 70 13.63 -8.54 -13.16
N LYS A 71 12.53 -8.68 -13.92
CA LYS A 71 12.55 -8.49 -15.38
C LYS A 71 12.67 -7.02 -15.79
N GLN A 72 12.07 -6.12 -15.00
CA GLN A 72 11.96 -4.71 -15.35
C GLN A 72 13.12 -3.87 -14.83
N ILE A 73 13.77 -4.28 -13.76
CA ILE A 73 14.67 -3.43 -12.97
C ILE A 73 15.86 -4.27 -12.54
N LYS A 74 17.07 -3.84 -12.91
CA LYS A 74 18.30 -4.40 -12.37
C LYS A 74 18.57 -3.77 -11.01
N GLY A 75 18.45 -4.55 -9.96
CA GLY A 75 18.68 -4.12 -8.59
C GLY A 75 19.54 -5.13 -7.82
N GLU A 76 20.00 -4.73 -6.66
CA GLU A 76 20.78 -5.59 -5.75
C GLU A 76 19.87 -6.29 -4.73
N PHE A 77 18.70 -5.72 -4.46
CA PHE A 77 17.75 -6.25 -3.50
C PHE A 77 16.33 -6.16 -4.02
N TYR A 78 15.55 -7.21 -3.76
CA TYR A 78 14.15 -7.28 -4.12
C TYR A 78 13.35 -7.88 -2.97
N THR A 79 12.17 -7.36 -2.76
CA THR A 79 11.21 -7.92 -1.81
C THR A 79 9.78 -7.68 -2.28
N ALA A 80 8.88 -8.56 -1.90
CA ALA A 80 7.45 -8.37 -2.07
C ALA A 80 6.72 -8.86 -0.81
N VAL A 81 5.58 -8.27 -0.54
CA VAL A 81 4.73 -8.55 0.60
C VAL A 81 3.28 -8.53 0.14
N SER A 82 2.52 -9.55 0.49
CA SER A 82 1.08 -9.59 0.35
C SER A 82 0.45 -9.59 1.73
N ARG A 83 -0.40 -8.59 2.02
CA ARG A 83 -1.08 -8.47 3.31
C ARG A 83 -2.24 -9.45 3.40
N PRO A 84 -2.60 -9.91 4.61
CA PRO A 84 -3.88 -10.58 4.80
C PRO A 84 -5.04 -9.70 4.33
N PRO A 85 -6.15 -10.32 3.88
CA PRO A 85 -7.33 -9.56 3.50
C PRO A 85 -7.83 -8.67 4.62
N ALA A 86 -8.16 -7.42 4.29
CA ALA A 86 -8.85 -6.46 5.15
C ALA A 86 -10.20 -6.10 4.53
N VAL A 87 -11.02 -5.35 5.26
CA VAL A 87 -12.37 -4.99 4.83
C VAL A 87 -12.56 -3.49 4.94
N TYR A 88 -13.14 -2.89 3.90
CA TYR A 88 -13.57 -1.50 3.89
C TYR A 88 -15.02 -1.42 3.41
N ARG A 89 -15.92 -0.89 4.23
CA ARG A 89 -17.37 -0.79 3.94
C ARG A 89 -17.97 -2.11 3.43
N GLY A 90 -17.62 -3.23 4.08
CA GLY A 90 -18.12 -4.55 3.70
C GLY A 90 -17.42 -5.17 2.48
N ASN A 91 -16.57 -4.45 1.77
CA ASN A 91 -15.82 -4.96 0.63
C ASN A 91 -14.43 -5.44 1.06
N PRO A 92 -14.08 -6.71 0.82
CA PRO A 92 -12.77 -7.21 1.10
C PRO A 92 -11.74 -6.67 0.12
N PHE A 93 -10.53 -6.41 0.60
CA PHE A 93 -9.40 -5.99 -0.22
C PHE A 93 -8.09 -6.60 0.27
N ILE A 94 -7.12 -6.68 -0.62
CA ILE A 94 -5.76 -7.13 -0.34
C ILE A 94 -4.80 -6.04 -0.84
N ILE A 95 -3.82 -5.70 0.00
CA ILE A 95 -2.71 -4.83 -0.37
C ILE A 95 -1.47 -5.67 -0.60
N GLU A 96 -0.80 -5.41 -1.71
CA GLU A 96 0.49 -5.97 -2.05
C GLU A 96 1.49 -4.86 -2.29
N ALA A 97 2.69 -5.01 -1.79
CA ALA A 97 3.80 -4.10 -2.02
C ALA A 97 5.01 -4.86 -2.51
N GLY A 98 5.78 -4.22 -3.38
CA GLY A 98 7.07 -4.72 -3.85
C GLY A 98 8.11 -3.61 -3.83
N LEU A 99 9.35 -3.96 -3.66
CA LEU A 99 10.46 -3.03 -3.63
C LEU A 99 11.67 -3.64 -4.34
N ALA A 100 12.28 -2.87 -5.24
CA ALA A 100 13.58 -3.14 -5.81
C ALA A 100 14.53 -2.00 -5.42
N TYR A 101 15.74 -2.32 -4.98
CA TYR A 101 16.76 -1.37 -4.57
C TYR A 101 18.11 -1.72 -5.23
N GLY A 102 18.86 -0.71 -5.66
CA GLY A 102 20.17 -0.86 -6.31
C GLY A 102 20.22 -0.10 -7.64
N ASN A 103 21.20 -0.40 -8.47
CA ASN A 103 21.41 0.30 -9.74
C ASN A 103 20.16 0.32 -10.61
N ARG A 104 19.75 1.51 -11.06
CA ARG A 104 18.72 1.65 -12.09
C ARG A 104 19.24 1.13 -13.43
N PRO A 105 18.40 0.50 -14.25
CA PRO A 105 18.73 0.38 -15.67
C PRO A 105 18.93 1.80 -16.22
N GLN A 106 20.07 2.03 -16.88
CA GLN A 106 20.21 3.22 -17.71
C GLN A 106 19.04 3.17 -18.70
N ASP A 107 18.16 4.18 -18.66
CA ASP A 107 17.15 4.39 -19.71
C ASP A 107 17.90 4.66 -21.02
N GLN A 108 18.17 3.60 -21.78
CA GLN A 108 18.85 3.71 -23.10
C GLN A 108 18.02 4.49 -24.12
N ASN A 109 16.82 4.97 -23.74
CA ASN A 109 15.87 5.68 -24.61
C ASN A 109 15.47 7.09 -24.13
N LYS A 110 16.18 7.70 -23.17
CA LYS A 110 16.02 9.15 -23.02
C LYS A 110 16.83 9.82 -24.13
N PRO A 111 16.19 10.60 -25.06
CA PRO A 111 16.95 11.50 -25.90
C PRO A 111 17.75 12.40 -24.94
N GLN A 112 19.07 12.39 -25.11
CA GLN A 112 19.97 13.31 -24.42
C GLN A 112 19.49 14.73 -24.75
N GLN A 113 18.77 15.36 -23.83
CA GLN A 113 18.54 16.80 -23.93
C GLN A 113 19.92 17.44 -23.82
N PRO A 114 20.29 18.33 -24.77
CA PRO A 114 21.57 19.01 -24.69
C PRO A 114 21.64 19.76 -23.36
N THR A 115 22.53 19.33 -22.50
CA THR A 115 22.87 20.04 -21.27
C THR A 115 23.49 21.37 -21.64
N MET A 116 22.77 22.46 -21.32
CA MET A 116 23.41 23.79 -21.31
C MET A 116 24.60 23.76 -20.35
N PRO A 117 25.73 24.39 -20.67
CA PRO A 117 26.89 24.40 -19.79
C PRO A 117 26.49 25.07 -18.46
N LYS A 118 26.59 24.31 -17.37
CA LYS A 118 26.45 24.83 -16.00
C LYS A 118 27.63 25.78 -15.73
N ALA A 119 27.32 26.96 -15.16
CA ALA A 119 28.32 27.88 -14.69
C ALA A 119 29.15 27.24 -13.57
N GLU A 120 30.48 27.38 -13.66
CA GLU A 120 31.43 26.89 -12.66
C GLU A 120 31.14 27.55 -11.32
N GLY A 121 30.76 26.79 -10.30
CA GLY A 121 30.67 27.32 -8.93
C GLY A 121 29.65 26.69 -7.97
N GLU A 122 28.84 25.74 -8.39
CA GLU A 122 27.93 25.05 -7.46
C GLU A 122 28.47 23.65 -7.15
N GLY A 123 28.70 23.40 -5.85
CA GLY A 123 29.20 22.14 -5.35
C GLY A 123 28.38 20.97 -5.86
N GLU A 124 29.03 19.82 -6.04
CA GLU A 124 28.43 18.53 -6.35
C GLU A 124 27.38 18.17 -5.29
N GLU A 125 26.16 18.75 -5.39
CA GLU A 125 25.00 18.10 -4.85
C GLU A 125 24.85 16.81 -5.68
N GLU A 126 25.21 15.68 -5.09
CA GLU A 126 24.78 14.36 -5.54
C GLU A 126 23.28 14.48 -5.77
N ASP A 127 22.86 14.50 -7.03
CA ASP A 127 21.47 14.52 -7.47
C ASP A 127 20.86 13.20 -6.96
N SER A 128 20.40 13.25 -5.70
CA SER A 128 19.90 12.06 -5.00
C SER A 128 18.61 11.65 -5.70
N GLU A 129 18.77 10.75 -6.68
CA GLU A 129 17.64 10.20 -7.44
C GLU A 129 16.55 9.76 -6.45
N LEU A 130 15.35 10.32 -6.61
CA LEU A 130 14.19 9.94 -5.81
C LEU A 130 13.63 8.59 -6.26
N ALA A 131 13.06 7.85 -5.34
CA ALA A 131 12.40 6.59 -5.61
C ALA A 131 11.28 6.74 -6.65
N ARG A 132 11.18 5.78 -7.56
CA ARG A 132 10.07 5.67 -8.51
C ARG A 132 8.94 4.86 -7.90
N VAL A 133 7.69 5.35 -7.97
CA VAL A 133 6.51 4.65 -7.47
C VAL A 133 5.65 4.12 -8.62
N ILE A 134 5.36 2.83 -8.60
CA ILE A 134 4.49 2.13 -9.56
C ILE A 134 3.23 1.70 -8.81
N ARG A 135 2.07 2.12 -9.30
CA ARG A 135 0.78 1.94 -8.64
C ARG A 135 -0.17 1.13 -9.51
N TYR A 136 -0.85 0.16 -8.89
CA TYR A 136 -1.82 -0.70 -9.55
C TYR A 136 -3.09 -0.86 -8.73
N ALA A 137 -4.23 -1.02 -9.42
CA ALA A 137 -5.51 -1.44 -8.84
C ALA A 137 -6.09 -2.56 -9.70
N ASN A 138 -6.46 -3.69 -9.10
CA ASN A 138 -6.97 -4.87 -9.82
C ASN A 138 -6.12 -5.22 -11.07
N ARG A 139 -4.79 -5.21 -10.91
CA ARG A 139 -3.79 -5.50 -11.95
C ARG A 139 -3.72 -4.47 -13.09
N VAL A 140 -4.39 -3.33 -12.97
CA VAL A 140 -4.35 -2.23 -13.93
C VAL A 140 -3.42 -1.13 -13.40
N PRO A 141 -2.47 -0.62 -14.21
CA PRO A 141 -1.60 0.47 -13.80
C PRO A 141 -2.36 1.79 -13.62
N LEU A 142 -2.01 2.55 -12.59
CA LEU A 142 -2.52 3.89 -12.33
C LEU A 142 -1.47 4.90 -12.78
N LEU A 143 -1.64 5.47 -13.97
CA LEU A 143 -0.61 6.31 -14.61
C LEU A 143 -0.71 7.78 -14.22
N TYR A 144 -1.92 8.28 -13.91
CA TYR A 144 -2.21 9.69 -13.69
C TYR A 144 -2.58 9.98 -12.23
N GLN A 145 -2.74 11.25 -11.86
CA GLN A 145 -3.17 11.75 -10.56
C GLN A 145 -2.41 11.13 -9.36
N GLN A 146 -1.10 11.02 -9.49
CA GLN A 146 -0.26 10.34 -8.49
C GLN A 146 -0.39 10.95 -7.09
N SER A 147 -0.37 12.29 -6.97
CA SER A 147 -0.44 12.99 -5.69
C SER A 147 -1.78 12.83 -4.96
N ALA A 148 -2.87 12.61 -5.69
CA ALA A 148 -4.19 12.39 -5.12
C ALA A 148 -4.40 10.95 -4.62
N CYS A 149 -3.55 10.01 -5.05
CA CYS A 149 -3.72 8.58 -4.79
C CYS A 149 -3.26 8.19 -3.38
N SER A 150 -4.11 7.45 -2.67
CA SER A 150 -3.82 6.89 -1.34
C SER A 150 -2.51 6.11 -1.29
N THR A 151 -2.21 5.31 -2.31
CA THR A 151 -0.98 4.51 -2.38
C THR A 151 0.27 5.39 -2.39
N PHE A 152 0.24 6.50 -3.13
CA PHE A 152 1.37 7.43 -3.18
C PHE A 152 1.53 8.21 -1.88
N LYS A 153 0.42 8.68 -1.30
CA LYS A 153 0.42 9.34 0.01
C LYS A 153 1.00 8.45 1.10
N ALA A 154 0.68 7.15 1.09
CA ALA A 154 1.24 6.18 2.02
C ALA A 154 2.76 6.03 1.85
N VAL A 155 3.28 6.07 0.62
CA VAL A 155 4.73 6.06 0.38
C VAL A 155 5.39 7.31 0.95
N LEU A 156 4.81 8.50 0.75
CA LEU A 156 5.32 9.77 1.30
C LEU A 156 5.29 9.81 2.83
N SER A 157 4.23 9.28 3.45
CA SER A 157 4.04 9.27 4.90
C SER A 157 4.86 8.20 5.61
N THR A 158 5.36 7.20 4.89
CA THR A 158 6.23 6.16 5.46
C THR A 158 7.60 6.75 5.80
N THR A 159 8.08 6.55 7.04
CA THR A 159 9.38 7.05 7.51
C THR A 159 10.51 6.14 7.03
N TRP A 160 10.98 6.38 5.82
CA TRP A 160 12.04 5.56 5.19
C TRP A 160 13.41 5.71 5.86
N LYS A 161 13.66 6.79 6.60
CA LYS A 161 14.86 6.99 7.41
C LYS A 161 15.11 5.84 8.40
N ASN A 162 14.05 5.23 8.93
CA ASN A 162 14.16 4.08 9.84
C ASN A 162 14.81 2.85 9.19
N TYR A 163 14.88 2.83 7.87
CA TYR A 163 15.41 1.71 7.07
C TYR A 163 16.76 2.02 6.41
N GLY A 164 17.40 3.14 6.80
CA GLY A 164 18.72 3.55 6.28
C GLY A 164 18.67 4.31 4.97
N LEU A 165 17.53 4.90 4.62
CA LEU A 165 17.37 5.73 3.42
C LEU A 165 17.30 7.21 3.78
N THR A 166 17.76 8.07 2.88
CA THR A 166 17.58 9.51 2.98
C THR A 166 16.14 9.87 2.60
N GLN A 167 15.54 10.81 3.29
CA GLN A 167 14.19 11.29 2.98
C GLN A 167 14.02 12.72 3.52
N SER A 168 13.68 13.67 2.66
CA SER A 168 13.22 14.98 3.08
C SER A 168 11.76 14.91 3.56
N ARG A 169 11.35 15.89 4.38
CA ARG A 169 9.99 15.90 4.95
C ARG A 169 8.94 15.95 3.82
N GLY A 170 8.06 14.96 3.78
CA GLY A 170 6.98 14.87 2.77
C GLY A 170 7.46 14.52 1.37
N ALA A 171 8.71 14.11 1.18
CA ALA A 171 9.27 13.69 -0.09
C ALA A 171 9.35 12.16 -0.21
N LEU A 172 9.62 11.69 -1.43
CA LEU A 172 9.99 10.30 -1.68
C LEU A 172 11.36 9.99 -1.05
N PRO A 173 11.63 8.73 -0.70
CA PRO A 173 12.96 8.33 -0.27
C PRO A 173 13.97 8.50 -1.40
N GLY A 174 15.17 8.94 -1.05
CA GLY A 174 16.31 9.05 -1.96
C GLY A 174 16.95 7.70 -2.22
N GLY A 175 17.58 7.57 -3.39
CA GLY A 175 18.32 6.40 -3.83
C GLY A 175 17.68 5.68 -5.03
N PRO A 176 18.45 4.80 -5.69
CA PRO A 176 17.99 4.04 -6.85
C PRO A 176 16.99 2.96 -6.41
N MET A 177 15.73 3.36 -6.24
CA MET A 177 14.71 2.49 -5.69
C MET A 177 13.40 2.57 -6.50
N VAL A 178 12.76 1.42 -6.65
CA VAL A 178 11.40 1.32 -7.20
C VAL A 178 10.49 0.70 -6.15
N ILE A 179 9.38 1.36 -5.89
CA ILE A 179 8.33 0.92 -4.98
C ILE A 179 7.10 0.59 -5.81
N PHE A 180 6.63 -0.64 -5.68
CA PHE A 180 5.41 -1.12 -6.31
C PHE A 180 4.32 -1.24 -5.25
N VAL A 181 3.11 -0.75 -5.55
CA VAL A 181 1.94 -0.91 -4.67
C VAL A 181 0.73 -1.32 -5.50
N HIS A 182 0.06 -2.37 -5.07
CA HIS A 182 -1.13 -2.92 -5.70
C HIS A 182 -2.26 -3.08 -4.68
N MET A 183 -3.46 -2.69 -5.08
CA MET A 183 -4.69 -2.99 -4.36
C MET A 183 -5.57 -3.90 -5.19
N ALA A 184 -5.94 -5.06 -4.66
CA ALA A 184 -6.94 -5.96 -5.23
C ALA A 184 -8.20 -5.90 -4.39
N SER A 185 -9.35 -5.63 -5.00
CA SER A 185 -10.65 -5.58 -4.32
C SER A 185 -11.79 -5.81 -5.29
N VAL A 186 -12.92 -6.31 -4.80
CA VAL A 186 -14.17 -6.37 -5.58
C VAL A 186 -14.68 -4.98 -5.91
N TRP A 187 -14.37 -3.99 -5.07
CA TRP A 187 -14.71 -2.60 -5.26
C TRP A 187 -13.55 -1.70 -4.80
N VAL A 188 -12.80 -1.16 -5.75
CA VAL A 188 -11.74 -0.20 -5.48
C VAL A 188 -12.36 1.19 -5.36
N PRO A 189 -12.20 1.89 -4.22
CA PRO A 189 -12.73 3.24 -4.05
C PRO A 189 -11.84 4.26 -4.80
N PHE A 190 -12.18 4.55 -6.03
CA PHE A 190 -11.51 5.57 -6.82
C PHE A 190 -11.99 6.98 -6.47
N THR A 191 -11.13 7.97 -6.68
CA THR A 191 -11.48 9.40 -6.47
C THR A 191 -12.42 9.95 -7.53
N SER A 192 -12.44 9.34 -8.72
CA SER A 192 -13.22 9.76 -9.88
C SER A 192 -13.56 8.58 -10.78
N GLU A 193 -14.46 8.81 -11.73
CA GLU A 193 -14.86 7.80 -12.73
C GLU A 193 -13.72 7.40 -13.68
N SER A 194 -12.71 8.25 -13.85
CA SER A 194 -11.50 7.95 -14.65
C SER A 194 -10.62 6.84 -14.03
N LYS A 195 -10.86 6.45 -12.76
CA LYS A 195 -10.17 5.37 -12.04
C LYS A 195 -8.65 5.53 -11.98
N GLU A 196 -8.18 6.77 -11.87
CA GLU A 196 -6.74 7.10 -11.91
C GLU A 196 -6.06 7.10 -10.53
N ALA A 197 -6.85 7.31 -9.48
CA ALA A 197 -6.36 7.41 -8.11
C ALA A 197 -7.31 6.72 -7.12
N ILE A 198 -6.74 6.01 -6.15
CA ILE A 198 -7.46 5.39 -5.04
C ILE A 198 -7.72 6.45 -3.99
N ALA A 199 -8.97 6.56 -3.53
CA ALA A 199 -9.38 7.49 -2.49
C ALA A 199 -8.69 7.19 -1.16
N ASP A 200 -8.53 8.23 -0.35
CA ASP A 200 -7.79 8.19 0.91
C ASP A 200 -8.74 7.85 2.06
N TYR A 201 -8.70 6.60 2.50
CA TYR A 201 -9.45 6.08 3.64
C TYR A 201 -8.50 5.43 4.63
N ASP A 202 -8.73 5.63 5.92
CA ASP A 202 -7.83 5.23 7.01
C ASP A 202 -7.53 3.73 7.00
N GLU A 203 -8.52 2.89 6.74
CA GLU A 203 -8.36 1.43 6.70
C GLU A 203 -7.44 1.00 5.55
N ILE A 204 -7.59 1.64 4.39
CA ILE A 204 -6.77 1.37 3.21
C ILE A 204 -5.36 1.90 3.42
N GLN A 205 -5.21 3.14 3.90
CA GLN A 205 -3.94 3.75 4.24
C GLN A 205 -3.14 2.91 5.25
N LYS A 206 -3.81 2.41 6.27
CA LYS A 206 -3.21 1.55 7.29
C LYS A 206 -2.59 0.30 6.67
N GLU A 207 -3.33 -0.43 5.84
CA GLU A 207 -2.83 -1.67 5.24
C GLU A 207 -1.70 -1.41 4.23
N ILE A 208 -1.77 -0.32 3.44
CA ILE A 208 -0.68 0.07 2.55
C ILE A 208 0.57 0.40 3.36
N THR A 209 0.43 1.21 4.42
CA THR A 209 1.55 1.59 5.29
C THR A 209 2.19 0.36 5.95
N LEU A 210 1.40 -0.62 6.39
CA LEU A 210 1.91 -1.86 6.97
C LEU A 210 2.69 -2.70 5.94
N ALA A 211 2.21 -2.79 4.70
CA ALA A 211 2.93 -3.47 3.61
C ALA A 211 4.27 -2.78 3.32
N LEU A 212 4.27 -1.45 3.20
CA LEU A 212 5.48 -0.65 2.95
C LEU A 212 6.50 -0.76 4.09
N ARG A 213 6.04 -0.72 5.34
CA ARG A 213 6.90 -0.90 6.52
C ARG A 213 7.57 -2.27 6.55
N GLU A 214 6.87 -3.32 6.15
CA GLU A 214 7.46 -4.66 6.07
C GLU A 214 8.50 -4.74 4.95
N CYS A 215 8.23 -4.18 3.76
CA CYS A 215 9.23 -4.05 2.71
C CYS A 215 10.45 -3.24 3.19
N GLY A 216 10.21 -2.11 3.86
CA GLY A 216 11.26 -1.25 4.43
C GLY A 216 12.10 -1.97 5.48
N ARG A 217 11.48 -2.75 6.36
CA ARG A 217 12.18 -3.55 7.37
C ARG A 217 13.14 -4.55 6.73
N ARG A 218 12.68 -5.26 5.69
CA ARG A 218 13.50 -6.22 4.94
C ARG A 218 14.66 -5.51 4.23
N LEU A 219 14.40 -4.34 3.60
CA LEU A 219 15.43 -3.51 2.98
C LEU A 219 16.46 -3.03 4.01
N GLY A 220 16.02 -2.53 5.16
CA GLY A 220 16.92 -2.04 6.21
C GLY A 220 17.85 -3.12 6.76
N LEU A 221 17.43 -4.38 6.78
CA LEU A 221 18.31 -5.50 7.10
C LEU A 221 19.39 -5.69 6.03
N PHE A 222 19.03 -5.58 4.75
CA PHE A 222 19.98 -5.68 3.64
C PHE A 222 20.99 -4.53 3.67
N VAL A 223 20.53 -3.28 3.78
CA VAL A 223 21.41 -2.09 3.83
C VAL A 223 22.42 -2.20 4.96
N ARG A 224 21.98 -2.50 6.18
CA ARG A 224 22.89 -2.68 7.33
C ARG A 224 23.91 -3.80 7.14
N ARG A 225 23.53 -4.92 6.51
CA ARG A 225 24.49 -5.98 6.19
C ARG A 225 25.55 -5.52 5.18
N ARG A 226 25.14 -4.80 4.15
CA ARG A 226 26.02 -4.24 3.13
C ARG A 226 27.02 -3.25 3.74
N GLU A 227 26.56 -2.34 4.59
CA GLU A 227 27.40 -1.36 5.29
C GLU A 227 28.44 -2.04 6.21
N ARG A 228 28.05 -3.09 6.95
CA ARG A 228 28.98 -3.86 7.77
C ARG A 228 30.05 -4.53 6.92
N ALA A 229 29.67 -5.21 5.85
CA ALA A 229 30.61 -5.85 4.95
C ALA A 229 31.58 -4.82 4.32
N ALA A 230 31.08 -3.66 3.89
CA ALA A 230 31.91 -2.59 3.36
C ALA A 230 32.87 -2.00 4.43
N SER A 231 32.44 -1.91 5.67
CA SER A 231 33.29 -1.42 6.77
C SER A 231 34.39 -2.42 7.13
N GLU A 232 34.08 -3.71 7.14
CA GLU A 232 35.06 -4.77 7.40
C GLU A 232 36.09 -4.85 6.26
N PHE A 233 35.68 -4.71 5.01
CA PHE A 233 36.59 -4.68 3.86
C PHE A 233 37.54 -3.47 3.94
N ARG A 234 37.03 -2.28 4.25
CA ARG A 234 37.88 -1.09 4.46
C ARG A 234 38.89 -1.27 5.61
N ARG A 235 38.49 -1.89 6.70
CA ARG A 235 39.41 -2.16 7.81
C ARG A 235 40.54 -3.11 7.44
N ARG A 236 40.27 -4.15 6.65
CA ARG A 236 41.30 -5.09 6.18
C ARG A 236 42.33 -4.41 5.28
N ASN A 237 41.87 -3.57 4.33
CA ASN A 237 42.77 -2.87 3.40
C ASN A 237 43.58 -1.73 4.03
N ILE A 238 43.37 -1.36 5.29
CA ILE A 238 44.20 -0.40 6.04
C ILE A 238 45.39 -1.11 6.71
N PHE A 239 45.34 -2.42 6.88
CA PHE A 239 46.38 -3.21 7.50
C PHE A 239 47.25 -4.00 6.51
N GLU A 240 47.01 -3.89 5.22
CA GLU A 240 47.93 -4.26 4.13
C GLU A 240 48.68 -3.00 3.62
#